data_1cacc07f7c0190a952d770ef24591b97
#
_entry.id   1cacc07f7c0190a952d770ef24591b97
#
_cell.length_a   1.000
_cell.length_b   1.000
_cell.length_c   1.000
_cell.angle_alpha   90.00
_cell.angle_beta   90.00
_cell.angle_gamma   90.00
#
_symmetry.space_group_name_H-M   'P 1'
#
loop_
_entity.id
_entity.type
_entity.pdbx_description
1 polymer ?
#
loop_
_entity_poly.entity_id
_entity_poly.type
_entity_poly.pdbx_seq_one_letter_code
_entity_poly.pdbx_strand_id
1 'polypeptide(L)'
;MKLVVTIVGRDQVGSVAMVSGIVAEQRVNIMNVNQNIMDGFFNMVMIAEMPDDAEIKLKELQEILRKKGEEQGLEIKVQHQEIFQVMHKI
;
A
#
# COMPACT_ATOMS: atom_id res chain seq x y z
N MET A 1 2.91 -1.72 -14.37
CA MET A 1 2.32 -0.50 -13.79
C MET A 1 2.88 -0.28 -12.39
N LYS A 2 3.44 0.88 -12.17
CA LYS A 2 3.97 1.22 -10.84
C LYS A 2 2.87 1.80 -9.96
N LEU A 3 2.86 1.35 -8.73
CA LEU A 3 1.87 1.74 -7.73
C LEU A 3 2.54 2.35 -6.52
N VAL A 4 1.83 3.25 -5.86
CA VAL A 4 2.24 3.77 -4.55
C VAL A 4 1.20 3.31 -3.55
N VAL A 5 1.64 2.58 -2.53
CA VAL A 5 0.77 2.12 -1.44
C VAL A 5 1.14 2.94 -0.21
N THR A 6 0.15 3.63 0.34
CA THR A 6 0.35 4.42 1.56
C THR A 6 -0.47 3.82 2.70
N ILE A 7 0.14 3.69 3.85
CA ILE A 7 -0.49 3.11 5.04
C ILE A 7 -0.31 4.08 6.20
N VAL A 8 -1.41 4.44 6.82
CA VAL A 8 -1.41 5.36 7.97
C VAL A 8 -2.26 4.75 9.07
N GLY A 9 -1.77 4.77 10.28
CA GLY A 9 -2.53 4.28 11.41
C GLY A 9 -1.68 4.20 12.66
N ARG A 10 -2.22 3.62 13.70
CA ARG A 10 -1.44 3.37 14.91
C ARG A 10 -0.43 2.27 14.64
N ASP A 11 0.75 2.41 15.25
CA ASP A 11 1.78 1.39 15.13
C ASP A 11 1.26 0.07 15.73
N GLN A 12 1.15 -0.94 14.88
CA GLN A 12 0.66 -2.27 15.28
C GLN A 12 1.62 -3.34 14.78
N VAL A 13 1.86 -4.31 15.62
CA VAL A 13 2.69 -5.46 15.25
C VAL A 13 2.00 -6.22 14.12
N GLY A 14 2.74 -6.51 13.07
CA GLY A 14 2.25 -7.31 11.96
C GLY A 14 1.61 -6.53 10.82
N SER A 15 1.46 -5.20 10.94
CA SER A 15 0.86 -4.41 9.87
C SER A 15 1.63 -4.53 8.56
N VAL A 16 2.94 -4.41 8.61
CA VAL A 16 3.79 -4.52 7.42
C VAL A 16 3.70 -5.91 6.82
N ALA A 17 3.74 -6.93 7.68
CA ALA A 17 3.66 -8.33 7.23
C ALA A 17 2.32 -8.60 6.54
N MET A 18 1.23 -8.08 7.09
CA MET A 18 -0.11 -8.25 6.53
C MET A 18 -0.18 -7.65 5.12
N VAL A 19 0.24 -6.40 4.98
CA VAL A 19 0.18 -5.70 3.69
C VAL A 19 1.11 -6.38 2.68
N SER A 20 2.34 -6.70 3.10
CA SER A 20 3.29 -7.37 2.22
C SER A 20 2.79 -8.73 1.76
N GLY A 21 2.13 -9.47 2.64
CA GLY A 21 1.54 -10.77 2.29
C GLY A 21 0.45 -10.64 1.23
N ILE A 22 -0.45 -9.68 1.39
CA ILE A 22 -1.52 -9.46 0.42
C ILE A 22 -0.95 -9.06 -0.94
N VAL A 23 0.00 -8.13 -0.93
CA VAL A 23 0.64 -7.65 -2.16
C VAL A 23 1.35 -8.81 -2.86
N ALA A 24 2.05 -9.64 -2.10
CA ALA A 24 2.76 -10.81 -2.66
C ALA A 24 1.79 -11.84 -3.26
N GLU A 25 0.67 -12.09 -2.60
CA GLU A 25 -0.35 -13.01 -3.12
C GLU A 25 -0.86 -12.59 -4.47
N GLN A 26 -0.92 -11.29 -4.72
CA GLN A 26 -1.37 -10.74 -5.99
C GLN A 26 -0.23 -10.57 -6.99
N ARG A 27 0.95 -11.13 -6.68
CA ARG A 27 2.13 -11.09 -7.55
C ARG A 27 2.62 -9.67 -7.83
N VAL A 28 2.31 -8.75 -6.94
CA VAL A 28 2.81 -7.39 -7.02
C VAL A 28 4.20 -7.34 -6.38
N ASN A 29 5.16 -6.81 -7.11
CA ASN A 29 6.55 -6.78 -6.66
C ASN A 29 6.82 -5.50 -5.86
N ILE A 30 7.27 -5.65 -4.62
CA ILE A 30 7.63 -4.53 -3.78
C ILE A 30 9.04 -4.06 -4.15
N MET A 31 9.16 -2.81 -4.55
CA MET A 31 10.43 -2.25 -5.00
C MET A 31 11.11 -1.41 -3.93
N ASN A 32 10.33 -0.72 -3.13
CA ASN A 32 10.87 0.19 -2.11
C ASN A 32 9.86 0.38 -1.00
N VAL A 33 10.35 0.51 0.23
CA VAL A 33 9.50 0.75 1.39
C VAL A 33 10.17 1.82 2.26
N ASN A 34 9.38 2.81 2.65
CA ASN A 34 9.83 3.85 3.58
C ASN A 34 8.84 3.90 4.74
N GLN A 35 9.33 3.70 5.95
CA GLN A 35 8.52 3.70 7.16
C GLN A 35 8.93 4.84 8.07
N ASN A 36 7.95 5.40 8.76
CA ASN A 36 8.19 6.43 9.75
C ASN A 36 7.17 6.26 10.88
N ILE A 37 7.65 6.27 12.11
CA ILE A 37 6.79 6.21 13.30
C ILE A 37 6.94 7.53 14.02
N MET A 38 5.83 8.22 14.22
CA MET A 38 5.81 9.52 14.85
C MET A 38 4.65 9.59 15.82
N ASP A 39 4.95 9.82 17.08
CA ASP A 39 3.94 9.97 18.12
C ASP A 39 2.98 8.77 18.22
N GLY A 40 3.49 7.58 18.03
CA GLY A 40 2.67 6.36 18.07
C GLY A 40 1.90 6.08 16.79
N PHE A 41 2.04 6.94 15.80
CA PHE A 41 1.44 6.71 14.48
C PHE A 41 2.47 6.14 13.52
N PHE A 42 2.01 5.21 12.71
CA PHE A 42 2.80 4.53 11.71
C PHE A 42 2.43 5.08 10.35
N ASN A 43 3.44 5.48 9.58
CA ASN A 43 3.31 5.90 8.20
C ASN A 43 4.22 5.05 7.35
N MET A 44 3.69 4.47 6.30
CA MET A 44 4.51 3.71 5.35
C MET A 44 4.13 4.09 3.93
N VAL A 45 5.16 4.29 3.12
CA VAL A 45 5.00 4.48 1.67
C VAL A 45 5.73 3.34 0.99
N MET A 46 5.03 2.61 0.17
CA MET A 46 5.57 1.46 -0.54
C MET A 46 5.45 1.70 -2.03
N ILE A 47 6.56 1.55 -2.75
CA ILE A 47 6.55 1.56 -4.21
C ILE A 47 6.51 0.11 -4.67
N ALA A 48 5.55 -0.21 -5.51
CA ALA A 48 5.37 -1.58 -5.98
C ALA A 48 5.10 -1.59 -7.48
N GLU A 49 5.36 -2.72 -8.10
CA GLU A 49 5.10 -2.89 -9.51
C GLU A 49 4.12 -4.02 -9.73
N MET A 50 3.01 -3.71 -10.40
CA MET A 50 1.98 -4.66 -10.76
C MET A 50 2.24 -5.10 -12.19
N PRO A 51 2.34 -6.42 -12.46
CA PRO A 51 2.55 -6.90 -13.83
C PRO A 51 1.38 -6.48 -14.73
N ASP A 52 1.69 -6.22 -15.99
CA ASP A 52 0.65 -5.85 -16.96
C ASP A 52 -0.35 -6.97 -17.18
N ASP A 53 0.09 -8.23 -16.99
CA ASP A 53 -0.76 -9.40 -17.13
C ASP A 53 -1.32 -9.88 -15.78
N ALA A 54 -1.36 -9.01 -14.78
CA ALA A 54 -1.90 -9.38 -13.47
C ALA A 54 -3.37 -9.76 -13.58
N GLU A 55 -3.74 -10.82 -12.88
CA GLU A 55 -5.13 -11.28 -12.85
C GLU A 55 -6.04 -10.30 -12.14
N ILE A 56 -5.50 -9.62 -11.12
CA ILE A 56 -6.25 -8.65 -10.34
C ILE A 56 -6.12 -7.27 -10.96
N LYS A 57 -7.20 -6.52 -10.94
CA LYS A 57 -7.21 -5.14 -11.40
C LYS A 57 -6.90 -4.21 -10.24
N LEU A 58 -6.42 -3.01 -10.56
CA LEU A 58 -6.08 -2.02 -9.55
C LEU A 58 -7.25 -1.76 -8.58
N LYS A 59 -8.47 -1.64 -9.09
CA LYS A 59 -9.64 -1.40 -8.24
C LYS A 59 -9.86 -2.52 -7.24
N GLU A 60 -9.64 -3.75 -7.65
CA GLU A 60 -9.79 -4.90 -6.77
C GLU A 60 -8.73 -4.90 -5.68
N LEU A 61 -7.50 -4.58 -6.04
CA LEU A 61 -6.40 -4.48 -5.07
C LEU A 61 -6.68 -3.37 -4.07
N GLN A 62 -7.13 -2.21 -4.55
CA GLN A 62 -7.51 -1.10 -3.68
C GLN A 62 -8.56 -1.52 -2.65
N GLU A 63 -9.57 -2.26 -3.09
CA GLU A 63 -10.67 -2.69 -2.23
C GLU A 63 -10.20 -3.72 -1.20
N ILE A 64 -9.39 -4.68 -1.62
CA ILE A 64 -8.86 -5.70 -0.72
C ILE A 64 -8.04 -5.03 0.40
N LEU A 65 -7.13 -4.14 0.04
CA LEU A 65 -6.27 -3.49 1.02
C LEU A 65 -7.05 -2.53 1.90
N ARG A 66 -8.03 -1.81 1.34
CA ARG A 66 -8.87 -0.92 2.13
C ARG A 66 -9.63 -1.68 3.21
N LYS A 67 -10.25 -2.80 2.85
CA LYS A 67 -11.02 -3.62 3.81
C LYS A 67 -10.13 -4.22 4.88
N LYS A 68 -8.99 -4.76 4.48
CA LYS A 68 -8.05 -5.34 5.44
C LYS A 68 -7.50 -4.27 6.37
N GLY A 69 -7.25 -3.09 5.84
CA GLY A 69 -6.81 -1.96 6.65
C GLY A 69 -7.84 -1.56 7.69
N GLU A 70 -9.09 -1.45 7.29
CA GLU A 70 -10.17 -1.11 8.23
C GLU A 70 -10.28 -2.10 9.38
N GLU A 71 -10.12 -3.39 9.09
CA GLU A 71 -10.13 -4.43 10.13
C GLU A 71 -9.01 -4.23 11.15
N GLN A 72 -7.90 -3.63 10.75
CA GLN A 72 -6.74 -3.42 11.59
C GLN A 72 -6.63 -1.97 12.11
N GLY A 73 -7.60 -1.13 11.79
CA GLY A 73 -7.54 0.28 12.17
C GLY A 73 -6.54 1.08 11.36
N LEU A 74 -6.27 0.66 10.15
CA LEU A 74 -5.32 1.33 9.25
C LEU A 74 -6.05 1.94 8.06
N GLU A 75 -5.53 3.05 7.58
CA GLU A 75 -5.97 3.63 6.32
C GLU A 75 -4.94 3.26 5.25
N ILE A 76 -5.36 2.46 4.28
CA ILE A 76 -4.48 1.99 3.22
C ILE A 76 -5.01 2.49 1.89
N LYS A 77 -4.16 3.20 1.15
CA LYS A 77 -4.48 3.72 -0.17
C LYS A 77 -3.50 3.15 -1.18
N VAL A 78 -4.02 2.77 -2.33
CA VAL A 78 -3.20 2.30 -3.45
C VAL A 78 -3.50 3.21 -4.63
N GLN A 79 -2.47 3.80 -5.21
CA GLN A 79 -2.64 4.74 -6.30
C GLN A 79 -1.64 4.44 -7.41
N HIS A 80 -2.02 4.76 -8.64
CA HIS A 80 -1.09 4.74 -9.75
C HIS A 80 -0.01 5.79 -9.47
N GLN A 81 1.25 5.46 -9.74
CA GLN A 81 2.37 6.35 -9.44
C GLN A 81 2.22 7.74 -10.06
N GLU A 82 1.76 7.79 -11.30
CA GLU A 82 1.60 9.08 -11.97
C GLU A 82 0.59 9.98 -11.26
N ILE A 83 -0.52 9.40 -10.81
CA ILE A 83 -1.54 10.14 -10.08
C ILE A 83 -0.98 10.63 -8.75
N PHE A 84 -0.27 9.76 -8.04
CA PHE A 84 0.35 10.13 -6.78
C PHE A 84 1.32 11.30 -6.95
N GLN A 85 2.16 11.25 -7.98
CA GLN A 85 3.12 12.31 -8.24
C GLN A 85 2.44 13.66 -8.55
N VAL A 86 1.35 13.63 -9.32
CA VAL A 86 0.59 14.83 -9.63
C VAL A 86 0.00 15.43 -8.36
N MET A 87 -0.57 14.60 -7.49
CA MET A 87 -1.21 15.06 -6.25
C MET A 87 -0.22 15.58 -5.22
N HIS A 88 1.01 15.08 -5.24
CA HIS A 88 2.02 15.44 -4.25
C HIS A 88 3.15 16.30 -4.80
N LYS A 89 3.01 16.76 -6.02
CA LYS A 89 3.97 17.66 -6.64
C LYS A 89 3.76 19.08 -6.11
N ILE A 90 4.82 19.67 -5.68
CA ILE A 90 4.81 21.04 -5.19
C ILE A 90 5.27 21.99 -6.29
#